data_35a0005f883f19c07efb14ebf7f9a8ad
#
_entry.id   35a0005f883f19c07efb14ebf7f9a8ad
#
_cell.length_a   1.000
_cell.length_b   1.000
_cell.length_c   1.000
_cell.angle_alpha   90.00
_cell.angle_beta   90.00
_cell.angle_gamma   90.00
#
_symmetry.space_group_name_H-M   'P 1'
#
loop_
_entity.id
_entity.type
_entity.pdbx_description
1 polymer ?
#
loop_
_entity_poly.entity_id
_entity_poly.type
_entity_poly.pdbx_seq_one_letter_code
_entity_poly.pdbx_strand_id
1 'polypeptide(L)'
;TCRRQRQMCIRDRVNAAINLERPLLIKGEPGTGKTMLALEVAESLGLPLYEWNIKSTTKAQQGLYEYDAVTRLRDSQLGDERVKDISNYIEKGKLWEAFVSGERAVLLIDEIDKADIEFPNDLLQEIDRMEFYVYETKETVKAIHRPIVIITSNNEKELPDAFLRRCFFHYISFPDRETMQDIVKVHHPKIKQKLVKEALDIFFDVRKVPGLKKKPSTSELVDWLNCL
;
A
#
# COMPACT_ATOMS: atom_id res chain seq x y z
N THR A 1 7.99 28.36 -1.05
CA THR A 1 8.73 27.75 -2.20
C THR A 1 9.02 26.28 -1.96
N CYS A 2 9.50 25.88 -0.79
CA CYS A 2 9.86 24.48 -0.48
C CYS A 2 8.64 23.52 -0.50
N ARG A 3 7.45 23.98 -0.09
CA ARG A 3 6.20 23.20 -0.06
C ARG A 3 5.68 22.90 -1.46
N ARG A 4 5.69 23.89 -2.38
CA ARG A 4 5.34 23.68 -3.79
C ARG A 4 6.31 22.72 -4.50
N GLN A 5 7.62 22.79 -4.19
CA GLN A 5 8.62 21.88 -4.74
C GLN A 5 8.45 20.45 -4.24
N ARG A 6 8.06 20.21 -2.95
CA ARG A 6 7.77 18.84 -2.46
C ARG A 6 6.52 18.25 -3.12
N GLN A 7 5.44 19.02 -3.24
CA GLN A 7 4.23 18.55 -3.94
C GLN A 7 4.47 18.28 -5.42
N MET A 8 5.21 19.16 -6.12
CA MET A 8 5.63 18.92 -7.50
C MET A 8 6.45 17.63 -7.61
N CYS A 9 7.41 17.40 -6.72
CA CYS A 9 8.25 16.20 -6.75
C CYS A 9 7.44 14.89 -6.59
N ILE A 10 6.43 14.85 -5.71
CA ILE A 10 5.55 13.69 -5.56
C ILE A 10 4.71 13.50 -6.82
N ARG A 11 4.06 14.55 -7.31
CA ARG A 11 3.24 14.51 -8.54
C ARG A 11 4.06 14.06 -9.74
N ASP A 12 5.27 14.61 -9.91
CA ASP A 12 6.16 14.25 -11.01
C ASP A 12 6.57 12.79 -10.96
N ARG A 13 6.81 12.25 -9.75
CA ARG A 13 7.15 10.83 -9.56
C ARG A 13 5.96 9.91 -9.84
N VAL A 14 4.77 10.28 -9.39
CA VAL A 14 3.53 9.56 -9.71
C VAL A 14 3.32 9.54 -11.23
N ASN A 15 3.39 10.69 -11.88
CA ASN A 15 3.25 10.79 -13.34
C ASN A 15 4.32 9.99 -14.09
N ALA A 16 5.56 10.04 -13.62
CA ALA A 16 6.64 9.25 -14.22
C ALA A 16 6.40 7.74 -14.07
N ALA A 17 5.98 7.27 -12.89
CA ALA A 17 5.66 5.87 -12.65
C ALA A 17 4.50 5.39 -13.55
N ILE A 18 3.46 6.22 -13.69
CA ILE A 18 2.31 5.93 -14.55
C ILE A 18 2.71 5.86 -16.04
N ASN A 19 3.50 6.83 -16.51
CA ASN A 19 3.93 6.91 -17.91
C ASN A 19 4.94 5.83 -18.30
N LEU A 20 5.79 5.43 -17.36
CA LEU A 20 6.78 4.37 -17.55
C LEU A 20 6.24 2.98 -17.23
N GLU A 21 4.98 2.90 -16.81
CA GLU A 21 4.31 1.64 -16.43
C GLU A 21 5.09 0.83 -15.39
N ARG A 22 5.74 1.52 -14.44
CA ARG A 22 6.53 0.91 -13.37
C ARG A 22 5.84 1.09 -12.03
N PRO A 23 5.96 0.10 -11.10
CA PRO A 23 5.46 0.24 -9.74
C PRO A 23 6.09 1.44 -9.04
N LEU A 24 5.29 2.20 -8.30
CA LEU A 24 5.75 3.29 -7.44
C LEU A 24 5.94 2.78 -6.02
N LEU A 25 7.18 2.65 -5.57
CA LEU A 25 7.51 2.31 -4.20
C LEU A 25 7.66 3.57 -3.35
N ILE A 26 6.82 3.70 -2.34
CA ILE A 26 6.81 4.81 -1.40
C ILE A 26 7.34 4.33 -0.06
N LYS A 27 8.49 4.84 0.35
CA LYS A 27 9.06 4.59 1.69
C LYS A 27 8.91 5.80 2.59
N GLY A 28 8.81 5.58 3.88
CA GLY A 28 8.77 6.63 4.90
C GLY A 28 8.36 6.11 6.25
N GLU A 29 8.54 6.91 7.29
CA GLU A 29 8.11 6.56 8.64
C GLU A 29 6.59 6.32 8.71
N PRO A 30 6.10 5.53 9.70
CA PRO A 30 4.67 5.37 9.95
C PRO A 30 3.97 6.73 10.14
N GLY A 31 2.73 6.86 9.63
CA GLY A 31 1.95 8.08 9.77
C GLY A 31 2.37 9.25 8.87
N THR A 32 3.16 9.01 7.81
CA THR A 32 3.55 10.05 6.84
C THR A 32 2.60 10.20 5.65
N GLY A 33 1.46 9.50 5.64
CA GLY A 33 0.44 9.63 4.59
C GLY A 33 0.71 8.80 3.33
N LYS A 34 1.52 7.73 3.40
CA LYS A 34 1.83 6.88 2.24
C LYS A 34 0.60 6.25 1.61
N THR A 35 -0.25 5.62 2.41
CA THR A 35 -1.51 5.00 1.99
C THR A 35 -2.48 6.03 1.40
N MET A 36 -2.56 7.22 2.02
CA MET A 36 -3.41 8.32 1.53
C MET A 36 -3.01 8.78 0.13
N LEU A 37 -1.73 8.71 -0.24
CA LEU A 37 -1.30 9.07 -1.58
C LEU A 37 -1.91 8.15 -2.65
N ALA A 38 -2.07 6.86 -2.37
CA ALA A 38 -2.70 5.92 -3.31
C ALA A 38 -4.21 6.22 -3.48
N LEU A 39 -4.90 6.55 -2.39
CA LEU A 39 -6.30 7.00 -2.42
C LEU A 39 -6.44 8.27 -3.26
N GLU A 40 -5.63 9.28 -3.01
CA GLU A 40 -5.61 10.56 -3.75
C GLU A 40 -5.35 10.37 -5.25
N VAL A 41 -4.45 9.44 -5.60
CA VAL A 41 -4.18 9.10 -7.01
C VAL A 41 -5.41 8.46 -7.66
N ALA A 42 -6.05 7.50 -6.99
CA ALA A 42 -7.24 6.83 -7.49
C ALA A 42 -8.39 7.82 -7.69
N GLU A 43 -8.69 8.66 -6.68
CA GLU A 43 -9.74 9.68 -6.74
C GLU A 43 -9.45 10.73 -7.82
N SER A 44 -8.21 11.24 -7.89
CA SER A 44 -7.84 12.26 -8.88
C SER A 44 -7.95 11.79 -10.32
N LEU A 45 -7.79 10.48 -10.55
CA LEU A 45 -7.89 9.86 -11.87
C LEU A 45 -9.27 9.27 -12.14
N GLY A 46 -10.16 9.21 -11.13
CA GLY A 46 -11.46 8.57 -11.23
C GLY A 46 -11.37 7.06 -11.46
N LEU A 47 -10.34 6.40 -10.90
CA LEU A 47 -10.07 4.98 -11.09
C LEU A 47 -10.44 4.15 -9.85
N PRO A 48 -10.89 2.89 -10.03
CA PRO A 48 -11.12 1.99 -8.91
C PRO A 48 -9.80 1.68 -8.18
N LEU A 49 -9.88 1.59 -6.84
CA LEU A 49 -8.78 1.24 -5.97
C LEU A 49 -8.96 -0.17 -5.42
N TYR A 50 -7.95 -1.00 -5.61
CA TYR A 50 -7.84 -2.31 -4.97
C TYR A 50 -6.72 -2.27 -3.93
N GLU A 51 -7.08 -2.51 -2.66
CA GLU A 51 -6.14 -2.46 -1.55
C GLU A 51 -5.77 -3.87 -1.08
N TRP A 52 -4.49 -4.13 -1.00
CA TRP A 52 -3.93 -5.34 -0.43
C TRP A 52 -3.02 -5.01 0.75
N ASN A 53 -3.56 -5.17 1.96
CA ASN A 53 -2.84 -4.94 3.21
C ASN A 53 -2.00 -6.16 3.57
N ILE A 54 -0.68 -6.00 3.59
CA ILE A 54 0.25 -7.10 3.85
C ILE A 54 0.41 -7.32 5.36
N LYS A 55 0.34 -8.60 5.76
CA LYS A 55 0.59 -9.07 7.12
C LYS A 55 1.84 -9.95 7.15
N SER A 56 2.39 -10.20 8.32
CA SER A 56 3.56 -11.08 8.49
C SER A 56 3.33 -12.52 8.00
N THR A 57 2.08 -12.96 7.93
CA THR A 57 1.68 -14.28 7.43
C THR A 57 1.24 -14.29 5.98
N THR A 58 1.20 -13.12 5.31
CA THR A 58 0.74 -13.01 3.92
C THR A 58 1.75 -13.65 2.98
N LYS A 59 1.25 -14.50 2.07
CA LYS A 59 2.02 -15.11 0.99
C LYS A 59 1.68 -14.44 -0.34
N ALA A 60 2.63 -14.39 -1.27
CA ALA A 60 2.45 -13.80 -2.59
C ALA A 60 1.27 -14.41 -3.36
N GLN A 61 1.09 -15.73 -3.24
CA GLN A 61 -0.02 -16.47 -3.83
C GLN A 61 -1.41 -15.90 -3.47
N GLN A 62 -1.58 -15.41 -2.23
CA GLN A 62 -2.87 -14.87 -1.75
C GLN A 62 -3.29 -13.60 -2.49
N GLY A 63 -2.34 -12.86 -3.03
CA GLY A 63 -2.64 -11.71 -3.90
C GLY A 63 -3.16 -12.13 -5.27
N LEU A 64 -2.81 -13.33 -5.71
CA LEU A 64 -3.26 -13.91 -6.96
C LEU A 64 -4.60 -14.61 -6.75
N TYR A 65 -4.60 -15.72 -6.03
CA TYR A 65 -5.81 -16.47 -5.67
C TYR A 65 -5.53 -17.46 -4.53
N GLU A 66 -6.59 -17.92 -3.89
CA GLU A 66 -6.58 -19.05 -2.97
C GLU A 66 -7.53 -20.14 -3.47
N TYR A 67 -7.08 -21.39 -3.37
CA TYR A 67 -7.87 -22.55 -3.74
C TYR A 67 -8.35 -23.30 -2.51
N ASP A 68 -9.68 -23.36 -2.30
CA ASP A 68 -10.31 -24.07 -1.18
C ASP A 68 -10.52 -25.55 -1.49
N ALA A 69 -9.42 -26.30 -1.43
CA ALA A 69 -9.43 -27.75 -1.62
C ALA A 69 -10.25 -28.48 -0.54
N VAL A 70 -10.31 -27.94 0.68
CA VAL A 70 -11.01 -28.57 1.81
C VAL A 70 -12.52 -28.52 1.60
N THR A 71 -13.05 -27.36 1.25
CA THR A 71 -14.48 -27.22 0.95
C THR A 71 -14.86 -28.07 -0.27
N ARG A 72 -14.03 -28.08 -1.30
CA ARG A 72 -14.28 -28.93 -2.48
C ARG A 72 -14.32 -30.42 -2.14
N LEU A 73 -13.41 -30.89 -1.30
CA LEU A 73 -13.40 -32.29 -0.87
C LEU A 73 -14.67 -32.64 -0.08
N ARG A 74 -15.07 -31.77 0.84
CA ARG A 74 -16.30 -31.93 1.64
C ARG A 74 -17.52 -31.99 0.73
N ASP A 75 -17.66 -31.05 -0.19
CA ASP A 75 -18.80 -30.97 -1.11
C ASP A 75 -18.84 -32.17 -2.06
N SER A 76 -17.67 -32.70 -2.47
CA SER A 76 -17.57 -33.94 -3.23
C SER A 76 -18.13 -35.15 -2.46
N GLN A 77 -17.86 -35.25 -1.16
CA GLN A 77 -18.39 -36.32 -0.32
C GLN A 77 -19.90 -36.20 -0.10
N LEU A 78 -20.44 -34.98 -0.14
CA LEU A 78 -21.88 -34.72 -0.03
C LEU A 78 -22.64 -34.83 -1.36
N GLY A 79 -21.93 -35.03 -2.49
CA GLY A 79 -22.53 -35.10 -3.82
C GLY A 79 -23.00 -33.75 -4.36
N ASP A 80 -22.42 -32.64 -3.92
CA ASP A 80 -22.80 -31.31 -4.37
C ASP A 80 -22.39 -31.06 -5.83
N GLU A 81 -23.32 -30.58 -6.64
CA GLU A 81 -23.12 -30.33 -8.08
C GLU A 81 -22.03 -29.26 -8.36
N ARG A 82 -21.76 -28.33 -7.40
CA ARG A 82 -20.72 -27.29 -7.52
C ARG A 82 -19.32 -27.85 -7.75
N VAL A 83 -19.07 -29.11 -7.34
CA VAL A 83 -17.78 -29.79 -7.51
C VAL A 83 -17.37 -29.96 -8.97
N LYS A 84 -18.35 -29.97 -9.90
CA LYS A 84 -18.10 -30.13 -11.34
C LYS A 84 -17.31 -28.95 -11.92
N ASP A 85 -17.47 -27.77 -11.34
CA ASP A 85 -16.73 -26.58 -11.75
C ASP A 85 -15.75 -26.15 -10.65
N ILE A 86 -14.45 -26.32 -10.94
CA ILE A 86 -13.37 -26.01 -10.02
C ILE A 86 -13.29 -24.52 -9.68
N SER A 87 -13.78 -23.65 -10.57
CA SER A 87 -13.79 -22.19 -10.38
C SER A 87 -14.60 -21.75 -9.16
N ASN A 88 -15.59 -22.54 -8.73
CA ASN A 88 -16.39 -22.28 -7.53
C ASN A 88 -15.59 -22.33 -6.22
N TYR A 89 -14.37 -22.89 -6.27
CA TYR A 89 -13.48 -23.05 -5.11
C TYR A 89 -12.20 -22.20 -5.23
N ILE A 90 -12.18 -21.25 -6.16
CA ILE A 90 -11.08 -20.31 -6.34
C ILE A 90 -11.53 -18.94 -5.86
N GLU A 91 -10.92 -18.47 -4.77
CA GLU A 91 -11.09 -17.11 -4.26
C GLU A 91 -10.06 -16.19 -4.91
N LYS A 92 -10.53 -15.14 -5.58
CA LYS A 92 -9.66 -14.20 -6.29
C LYS A 92 -8.97 -13.26 -5.30
N GLY A 93 -7.64 -13.13 -5.42
CA GLY A 93 -6.87 -12.14 -4.69
C GLY A 93 -6.92 -10.75 -5.35
N LYS A 94 -6.35 -9.76 -4.66
CA LYS A 94 -6.43 -8.34 -5.08
C LYS A 94 -5.69 -8.03 -6.40
N LEU A 95 -4.62 -8.78 -6.72
CA LEU A 95 -3.97 -8.67 -8.02
C LEU A 95 -4.90 -9.17 -9.13
N TRP A 96 -5.53 -10.33 -8.91
CA TRP A 96 -6.49 -10.85 -9.88
C TRP A 96 -7.62 -9.85 -10.12
N GLU A 97 -8.25 -9.36 -9.06
CA GLU A 97 -9.34 -8.38 -9.17
C GLU A 97 -8.91 -7.14 -9.98
N ALA A 98 -7.71 -6.60 -9.70
CA ALA A 98 -7.16 -5.47 -10.43
C ALA A 98 -6.85 -5.79 -11.90
N PHE A 99 -6.40 -7.02 -12.21
CA PHE A 99 -6.07 -7.43 -13.58
C PHE A 99 -7.32 -7.60 -14.46
N VAL A 100 -8.41 -8.12 -13.89
CA VAL A 100 -9.66 -8.32 -14.64
C VAL A 100 -10.63 -7.15 -14.54
N SER A 101 -10.21 -6.05 -13.95
CA SER A 101 -11.01 -4.83 -13.89
C SER A 101 -11.40 -4.36 -15.30
N GLY A 102 -12.66 -3.98 -15.50
CA GLY A 102 -13.17 -3.48 -16.78
C GLY A 102 -12.56 -2.15 -17.22
N GLU A 103 -11.86 -1.47 -16.32
CA GLU A 103 -11.14 -0.23 -16.55
C GLU A 103 -9.77 -0.26 -15.86
N ARG A 104 -8.89 0.70 -16.20
CA ARG A 104 -7.60 0.81 -15.53
C ARG A 104 -7.81 1.03 -14.04
N ALA A 105 -7.10 0.29 -13.19
CA ALA A 105 -7.24 0.35 -11.74
C ALA A 105 -5.96 0.88 -11.07
N VAL A 106 -6.10 1.34 -9.83
CA VAL A 106 -4.98 1.53 -8.90
C VAL A 106 -4.93 0.31 -7.98
N LEU A 107 -3.77 -0.33 -7.91
CA LEU A 107 -3.49 -1.43 -6.98
C LEU A 107 -2.53 -0.92 -5.91
N LEU A 108 -3.00 -0.88 -4.68
CA LEU A 108 -2.17 -0.56 -3.51
C LEU A 108 -1.73 -1.85 -2.82
N ILE A 109 -0.42 -2.06 -2.73
CA ILE A 109 0.20 -3.10 -1.89
C ILE A 109 0.77 -2.39 -0.67
N ASP A 110 0.03 -2.44 0.45
CA ASP A 110 0.35 -1.65 1.63
C ASP A 110 1.23 -2.43 2.61
N GLU A 111 2.30 -1.78 3.11
CA GLU A 111 3.24 -2.29 4.09
C GLU A 111 3.95 -3.59 3.67
N ILE A 112 4.50 -3.61 2.45
CA ILE A 112 5.15 -4.79 1.85
C ILE A 112 6.28 -5.37 2.72
N ASP A 113 6.93 -4.56 3.53
CA ASP A 113 8.02 -4.94 4.43
C ASP A 113 7.55 -5.68 5.70
N LYS A 114 6.25 -5.86 5.92
CA LYS A 114 5.73 -6.74 6.97
C LYS A 114 5.87 -8.22 6.64
N ALA A 115 5.77 -8.59 5.37
CA ALA A 115 5.91 -9.95 4.92
C ALA A 115 7.36 -10.48 5.08
N ASP A 116 7.55 -11.73 4.68
CA ASP A 116 8.88 -12.32 4.62
C ASP A 116 9.73 -11.68 3.52
N ILE A 117 11.06 -11.78 3.65
CA ILE A 117 12.04 -11.14 2.76
C ILE A 117 11.90 -11.57 1.29
N GLU A 118 11.45 -12.81 1.06
CA GLU A 118 11.26 -13.36 -0.29
C GLU A 118 9.98 -12.88 -0.95
N PHE A 119 8.98 -12.47 -0.17
CA PHE A 119 7.67 -12.05 -0.66
C PHE A 119 7.71 -11.03 -1.81
N PRO A 120 8.51 -9.94 -1.77
CA PRO A 120 8.58 -9.00 -2.88
C PRO A 120 9.13 -9.64 -4.16
N ASN A 121 10.07 -10.59 -4.03
CA ASN A 121 10.64 -11.29 -5.18
C ASN A 121 9.63 -12.24 -5.82
N ASP A 122 8.79 -12.90 -5.01
CA ASP A 122 7.75 -13.81 -5.47
C ASP A 122 6.66 -13.12 -6.31
N LEU A 123 6.49 -11.80 -6.14
CA LEU A 123 5.55 -10.99 -6.92
C LEU A 123 6.16 -10.31 -8.16
N LEU A 124 7.48 -10.40 -8.32
CA LEU A 124 8.18 -9.63 -9.37
C LEU A 124 7.69 -9.98 -10.77
N GLN A 125 7.52 -11.28 -11.04
CA GLN A 125 7.15 -11.75 -12.37
C GLN A 125 5.73 -11.31 -12.74
N GLU A 126 4.81 -11.43 -11.81
CA GLU A 126 3.40 -11.10 -12.00
C GLU A 126 3.21 -9.58 -12.19
N ILE A 127 3.94 -8.78 -11.42
CA ILE A 127 3.90 -7.31 -11.54
C ILE A 127 4.59 -6.82 -12.82
N ASP A 128 5.66 -7.47 -13.26
CA ASP A 128 6.36 -7.10 -14.48
C ASP A 128 5.56 -7.46 -15.73
N ARG A 129 5.07 -8.71 -15.79
CA ARG A 129 4.36 -9.26 -16.95
C ARG A 129 2.87 -8.94 -16.97
N MET A 130 2.32 -8.58 -15.79
CA MET A 130 0.88 -8.40 -15.58
C MET A 130 0.07 -9.62 -15.99
N GLU A 131 0.61 -10.80 -15.71
CA GLU A 131 -0.03 -12.09 -15.94
C GLU A 131 0.43 -13.11 -14.90
N PHE A 132 -0.41 -14.11 -14.62
CA PHE A 132 -0.08 -15.27 -13.80
C PHE A 132 -0.86 -16.48 -14.23
N TYR A 133 -0.38 -17.66 -13.86
CA TYR A 133 -0.98 -18.95 -14.21
C TYR A 133 -1.78 -19.52 -13.05
N VAL A 134 -3.01 -19.97 -13.34
CA VAL A 134 -3.91 -20.66 -12.39
C VAL A 134 -3.79 -22.15 -12.62
N TYR A 135 -3.19 -22.86 -11.68
CA TYR A 135 -2.87 -24.28 -11.84
C TYR A 135 -4.10 -25.17 -11.90
N GLU A 136 -5.15 -24.82 -11.17
CA GLU A 136 -6.38 -25.58 -11.03
C GLU A 136 -7.23 -25.55 -12.30
N THR A 137 -7.35 -24.38 -12.93
CA THR A 137 -8.10 -24.19 -14.19
C THR A 137 -7.23 -24.36 -15.42
N LYS A 138 -5.90 -24.36 -15.27
CA LYS A 138 -4.90 -24.38 -16.35
C LYS A 138 -5.01 -23.18 -17.30
N GLU A 139 -5.40 -22.04 -16.77
CA GLU A 139 -5.57 -20.79 -17.50
C GLU A 139 -4.53 -19.76 -17.09
N THR A 140 -4.18 -18.88 -18.03
CA THR A 140 -3.37 -17.71 -17.74
C THR A 140 -4.26 -16.48 -17.63
N VAL A 141 -4.27 -15.85 -16.47
CA VAL A 141 -4.94 -14.57 -16.25
C VAL A 141 -3.99 -13.45 -16.65
N LYS A 142 -4.45 -12.57 -17.54
CA LYS A 142 -3.70 -11.39 -18.00
C LYS A 142 -4.46 -10.12 -17.64
N ALA A 143 -3.74 -9.07 -17.32
CA ALA A 143 -4.35 -7.77 -17.09
C ALA A 143 -4.99 -7.23 -18.37
N ILE A 144 -6.30 -6.93 -18.29
CA ILE A 144 -7.05 -6.29 -19.39
C ILE A 144 -6.53 -4.88 -19.59
N HIS A 145 -6.37 -4.16 -18.48
CA HIS A 145 -5.74 -2.84 -18.44
C HIS A 145 -4.61 -2.89 -17.41
N ARG A 146 -3.40 -2.43 -17.81
CA ARG A 146 -2.26 -2.41 -16.88
C ARG A 146 -2.57 -1.51 -15.68
N PRO A 147 -2.66 -2.03 -14.45
CA PRO A 147 -2.96 -1.22 -13.27
C PRO A 147 -1.80 -0.29 -12.92
N ILE A 148 -2.11 0.79 -12.21
CA ILE A 148 -1.13 1.64 -11.57
C ILE A 148 -0.80 0.98 -10.22
N VAL A 149 0.40 0.42 -10.09
CA VAL A 149 0.82 -0.27 -8.88
C VAL A 149 1.53 0.71 -7.95
N ILE A 150 0.98 0.90 -6.76
CA ILE A 150 1.57 1.69 -5.67
C ILE A 150 1.89 0.74 -4.52
N ILE A 151 3.12 0.81 -4.03
CA ILE A 151 3.63 -0.07 -2.98
C ILE A 151 4.12 0.81 -1.84
N THR A 152 3.73 0.51 -0.60
CA THR A 152 4.22 1.24 0.56
C THR A 152 5.14 0.38 1.42
N SER A 153 6.07 1.05 2.12
CA SER A 153 6.95 0.43 3.10
C SER A 153 7.23 1.39 4.24
N ASN A 154 7.16 0.89 5.47
CA ASN A 154 7.53 1.63 6.69
C ASN A 154 9.02 1.60 6.99
N ASN A 155 9.81 0.95 6.12
CA ASN A 155 11.24 0.77 6.28
C ASN A 155 11.62 -0.07 7.52
N GLU A 156 10.74 -1.02 7.90
CA GLU A 156 10.97 -1.94 9.01
C GLU A 156 11.97 -3.04 8.62
N LYS A 157 11.93 -3.48 7.35
CA LYS A 157 12.85 -4.43 6.77
C LYS A 157 13.41 -3.90 5.44
N GLU A 158 14.61 -4.35 5.08
CA GLU A 158 15.18 -4.07 3.77
C GLU A 158 14.48 -4.88 2.69
N LEU A 159 14.21 -4.25 1.57
CA LEU A 159 13.63 -4.90 0.40
C LEU A 159 14.74 -5.36 -0.55
N PRO A 160 14.56 -6.51 -1.25
CA PRO A 160 15.57 -7.04 -2.16
C PRO A 160 15.94 -6.06 -3.29
N ASP A 161 17.22 -5.99 -3.64
CA ASP A 161 17.73 -5.13 -4.71
C ASP A 161 17.05 -5.39 -6.06
N ALA A 162 16.74 -6.65 -6.35
CA ALA A 162 16.05 -7.03 -7.58
C ALA A 162 14.67 -6.39 -7.69
N PHE A 163 13.96 -6.27 -6.57
CA PHE A 163 12.67 -5.60 -6.46
C PHE A 163 12.82 -4.07 -6.58
N LEU A 164 13.77 -3.50 -5.84
CA LEU A 164 14.00 -2.04 -5.85
C LEU A 164 14.34 -1.50 -7.25
N ARG A 165 15.11 -2.23 -8.05
CA ARG A 165 15.48 -1.83 -9.42
C ARG A 165 14.29 -1.76 -10.37
N ARG A 166 13.20 -2.47 -10.09
CA ARG A 166 11.98 -2.47 -10.91
C ARG A 166 11.00 -1.38 -10.53
N CYS A 167 11.13 -0.83 -9.32
CA CYS A 167 10.24 0.20 -8.82
C CYS A 167 10.75 1.61 -9.12
N PHE A 168 9.82 2.54 -9.28
CA PHE A 168 10.08 3.96 -9.14
C PHE A 168 10.07 4.29 -7.65
N PHE A 169 11.13 4.90 -7.13
CA PHE A 169 11.29 5.09 -5.70
C PHE A 169 10.95 6.51 -5.27
N HIS A 170 10.18 6.65 -4.20
CA HIS A 170 9.94 7.91 -3.51
C HIS A 170 10.04 7.74 -2.00
N TYR A 171 10.78 8.65 -1.35
CA TYR A 171 10.88 8.69 0.10
C TYR A 171 10.10 9.89 0.65
N ILE A 172 9.13 9.63 1.53
CA ILE A 172 8.40 10.67 2.26
C ILE A 172 9.09 10.88 3.61
N SER A 173 9.75 12.02 3.74
CA SER A 173 10.36 12.42 5.01
C SER A 173 9.28 12.70 6.05
N PHE A 174 9.60 12.42 7.31
CA PHE A 174 8.72 12.83 8.41
C PHE A 174 8.50 14.35 8.34
N PRO A 175 7.26 14.83 8.57
CA PRO A 175 6.95 16.25 8.48
C PRO A 175 7.81 17.08 9.43
N ASP A 176 8.34 18.18 8.93
CA ASP A 176 8.98 19.18 9.79
C ASP A 176 7.91 19.91 10.64
N ARG A 177 8.37 20.75 11.56
CA ARG A 177 7.50 21.45 12.50
C ARG A 177 6.44 22.31 11.81
N GLU A 178 6.80 23.01 10.75
CA GLU A 178 5.87 23.87 10.00
C GLU A 178 4.80 23.05 9.30
N THR A 179 5.20 21.99 8.61
CA THR A 179 4.28 21.05 7.96
C THR A 179 3.37 20.37 8.99
N MET A 180 3.92 19.99 10.15
CA MET A 180 3.13 19.37 11.22
C MET A 180 2.09 20.34 11.80
N GLN A 181 2.45 21.61 11.96
CA GLN A 181 1.51 22.63 12.40
C GLN A 181 0.34 22.81 11.44
N ASP A 182 0.61 22.72 10.14
CA ASP A 182 -0.45 22.81 9.13
C ASP A 182 -1.31 21.56 9.08
N ILE A 183 -0.72 20.37 9.28
CA ILE A 183 -1.49 19.13 9.44
C ILE A 183 -2.44 19.24 10.62
N VAL A 184 -1.95 19.68 11.78
CA VAL A 184 -2.79 19.88 12.96
C VAL A 184 -3.91 20.88 12.69
N LYS A 185 -3.66 21.98 11.97
CA LYS A 185 -4.70 22.96 11.62
C LYS A 185 -5.80 22.37 10.73
N VAL A 186 -5.45 21.45 9.84
CA VAL A 186 -6.44 20.78 8.97
C VAL A 186 -7.34 19.87 9.80
N HIS A 187 -6.78 19.08 10.72
CA HIS A 187 -7.54 18.18 11.58
C HIS A 187 -8.30 18.90 12.70
N HIS A 188 -7.73 20.00 13.22
CA HIS A 188 -8.26 20.77 14.34
C HIS A 188 -8.36 22.27 14.01
N PRO A 189 -9.28 22.69 13.13
CA PRO A 189 -9.36 24.07 12.66
C PRO A 189 -9.68 25.10 13.76
N LYS A 190 -10.26 24.67 14.87
CA LYS A 190 -10.67 25.51 16.00
C LYS A 190 -9.70 25.49 17.19
N ILE A 191 -8.60 24.73 17.11
CA ILE A 191 -7.65 24.59 18.22
C ILE A 191 -6.89 25.92 18.48
N LYS A 192 -6.63 26.22 19.75
CA LYS A 192 -5.87 27.41 20.14
C LYS A 192 -4.41 27.27 19.70
N GLN A 193 -3.87 28.24 18.98
CA GLN A 193 -2.49 28.22 18.47
C GLN A 193 -1.42 28.05 19.56
N LYS A 194 -1.67 28.57 20.78
CA LYS A 194 -0.76 28.39 21.92
C LYS A 194 -0.65 26.90 22.30
N LEU A 195 -1.77 26.19 22.36
CA LEU A 195 -1.80 24.77 22.68
C LEU A 195 -1.07 23.93 21.61
N VAL A 196 -1.31 24.25 20.32
CA VAL A 196 -0.59 23.59 19.21
C VAL A 196 0.91 23.77 19.34
N LYS A 197 1.37 24.98 19.67
CA LYS A 197 2.80 25.25 19.82
C LYS A 197 3.42 24.44 20.96
N GLU A 198 2.78 24.43 22.12
CA GLU A 198 3.25 23.69 23.31
C GLU A 198 3.23 22.17 23.04
N ALA A 199 2.18 21.64 22.42
CA ALA A 199 2.09 20.23 22.06
C ALA A 199 3.18 19.82 21.05
N LEU A 200 3.45 20.66 20.05
CA LEU A 200 4.52 20.40 19.08
C LEU A 200 5.91 20.45 19.73
N ASP A 201 6.14 21.35 20.69
CA ASP A 201 7.40 21.41 21.43
C ASP A 201 7.65 20.06 22.14
N ILE A 202 6.69 19.60 22.92
CA ILE A 202 6.76 18.31 23.64
C ILE A 202 6.91 17.15 22.66
N PHE A 203 6.12 17.13 21.60
CA PHE A 203 6.13 16.05 20.59
C PHE A 203 7.49 15.89 19.92
N PHE A 204 8.09 16.99 19.45
CA PHE A 204 9.40 16.95 18.83
C PHE A 204 10.53 16.66 19.81
N ASP A 205 10.40 17.07 21.06
CA ASP A 205 11.40 16.75 22.11
C ASP A 205 11.33 15.27 22.47
N VAL A 206 10.15 14.68 22.61
CA VAL A 206 9.99 13.21 22.77
C VAL A 206 10.63 12.47 21.61
N ARG A 207 10.41 12.90 20.36
CA ARG A 207 11.02 12.25 19.18
C ARG A 207 12.55 12.30 19.13
N LYS A 208 13.17 13.25 19.84
CA LYS A 208 14.65 13.37 19.94
C LYS A 208 15.25 12.48 21.01
N VAL A 209 14.44 11.91 21.91
CA VAL A 209 14.95 11.05 22.99
C VAL A 209 15.70 9.84 22.41
N PRO A 210 16.98 9.63 22.73
CA PRO A 210 17.73 8.49 22.24
C PRO A 210 17.21 7.19 22.83
N GLY A 211 17.21 6.12 22.03
CA GLY A 211 16.81 4.78 22.49
C GLY A 211 15.29 4.52 22.50
N LEU A 212 14.46 5.44 22.04
CA LEU A 212 13.04 5.16 21.82
C LEU A 212 12.87 4.07 20.75
N LYS A 213 12.27 2.95 21.15
CA LYS A 213 11.97 1.83 20.22
C LYS A 213 11.02 2.25 19.10
N LYS A 214 10.09 3.16 19.40
CA LYS A 214 9.12 3.70 18.43
C LYS A 214 8.99 5.20 18.67
N LYS A 215 9.28 5.99 17.65
CA LYS A 215 9.04 7.44 17.67
C LYS A 215 7.56 7.71 17.46
N PRO A 216 6.94 8.66 18.19
CA PRO A 216 5.54 8.99 17.98
C PRO A 216 5.28 9.48 16.55
N SER A 217 4.17 9.02 15.97
CA SER A 217 3.73 9.31 14.62
C SER A 217 2.84 10.56 14.54
N THR A 218 2.55 11.02 13.32
CA THR A 218 1.62 12.12 13.08
C THR A 218 0.21 11.80 13.62
N SER A 219 -0.26 10.57 13.44
CA SER A 219 -1.58 10.13 13.93
C SER A 219 -1.66 10.22 15.43
N GLU A 220 -0.62 9.74 16.14
CA GLU A 220 -0.57 9.81 17.62
C GLU A 220 -0.56 11.26 18.14
N LEU A 221 0.04 12.21 17.41
CA LEU A 221 -0.06 13.64 17.77
C LEU A 221 -1.49 14.16 17.60
N VAL A 222 -2.15 13.83 16.48
CA VAL A 222 -3.53 14.25 16.22
C VAL A 222 -4.47 13.66 17.27
N ASP A 223 -4.33 12.37 17.58
CA ASP A 223 -5.13 11.69 18.60
C ASP A 223 -4.90 12.28 20.00
N TRP A 224 -3.65 12.59 20.33
CA TRP A 224 -3.34 13.25 21.60
C TRP A 224 -4.02 14.62 21.72
N LEU A 225 -4.02 15.42 20.65
CA LEU A 225 -4.69 16.71 20.61
C LEU A 225 -6.23 16.61 20.70
N ASN A 226 -6.82 15.47 20.28
CA ASN A 226 -8.24 15.20 20.48
C ASN A 226 -8.61 15.00 21.96
N CYS A 227 -7.63 14.60 22.79
CA CYS A 227 -7.84 14.34 24.22
C CYS A 227 -7.64 15.59 25.11
N LEU A 228 -7.16 16.70 24.53
CA LEU A 228 -6.90 17.97 25.24
C LEU A 228 -7.98 19.00 25.01
#